data_bc86587db5144d4e15a8d1ccc9d1b59e
#
_entry.id   bc86587db5144d4e15a8d1ccc9d1b59e
#
_cell.length_a   1.000
_cell.length_b   1.000
_cell.length_c   1.000
_cell.angle_alpha   90.00
_cell.angle_beta   90.00
_cell.angle_gamma   90.00
#
_symmetry.space_group_name_H-M   'P 1'
#
loop_
_entity.id
_entity.type
_entity.pdbx_description
1 polymer ?
#
loop_
_entity_poly.entity_id
_entity_poly.type
_entity_poly.pdbx_seq_one_letter_code
_entity_poly.pdbx_strand_id
1 'polypeptide(L)'
;MNESAQPRSVVVGVDGSQAALRAAWWAVDEAVSRDVTLRLLGAVEPGDTPDVAERAVEYAIAAIEAAGAPPKMETRVTAGPAARSLIRASASAALLCVGAVGLRHFRPGRVGSTAAAVATSAHCPVAIVRGRDHRPRRPAGPAAAIAVELGGFTDSEDAEIVLAAAIEEARLRDAALHALVRRTTGDAGTAEGEGDRRALADLDRRLARWTRRYPDLRLEPVVVRGGLLEYVAGHRPVQLAVVGARNRQRLAELVGPVGNAKLQDAGCSLLVVNRRHL
;
A
#
# COMPACT_ATOMS: atom_id res chain seq x y z
N MET A 1 -3.05 30.13 18.98
CA MET A 1 -2.18 30.10 17.78
C MET A 1 -2.54 28.84 17.03
N ASN A 2 -3.30 29.00 15.92
CA ASN A 2 -3.66 27.88 15.05
C ASN A 2 -2.39 27.45 14.33
N GLU A 3 -1.84 26.31 14.71
CA GLU A 3 -0.86 25.58 13.92
C GLU A 3 -1.58 25.13 12.65
N SER A 4 -1.41 25.88 11.57
CA SER A 4 -1.94 25.54 10.26
C SER A 4 -1.33 24.18 9.87
N ALA A 5 -2.09 23.12 10.00
CA ALA A 5 -1.69 21.80 9.53
C ALA A 5 -1.27 21.92 8.06
N GLN A 6 0.02 21.80 7.79
CA GLN A 6 0.52 21.82 6.42
C GLN A 6 -0.28 20.80 5.60
N PRO A 7 -0.76 21.16 4.40
CA PRO A 7 -1.51 20.22 3.58
C PRO A 7 -0.66 18.98 3.34
N ARG A 8 -1.17 17.84 3.74
CA ARG A 8 -0.46 16.56 3.62
C ARG A 8 -0.29 16.23 2.15
N SER A 9 0.93 15.87 1.74
CA SER A 9 1.24 15.48 0.36
C SER A 9 1.28 13.96 0.20
N VAL A 10 1.07 13.46 -1.01
CA VAL A 10 1.53 12.13 -1.40
C VAL A 10 3.00 12.25 -1.79
N VAL A 11 3.86 11.46 -1.17
CA VAL A 11 5.30 11.44 -1.47
C VAL A 11 5.62 10.19 -2.28
N VAL A 12 6.44 10.32 -3.33
CA VAL A 12 6.95 9.18 -4.08
C VAL A 12 8.45 9.22 -4.19
N GLY A 13 9.11 8.09 -3.90
CA GLY A 13 10.55 7.93 -4.10
C GLY A 13 10.86 7.56 -5.55
N VAL A 14 11.74 8.32 -6.19
CA VAL A 14 12.16 8.10 -7.59
C VAL A 14 13.67 7.91 -7.68
N ASP A 15 14.09 6.86 -8.42
CA ASP A 15 15.50 6.51 -8.63
C ASP A 15 15.82 6.25 -10.13
N GLY A 16 14.87 6.56 -11.02
CA GLY A 16 14.97 6.32 -12.46
C GLY A 16 14.59 4.89 -12.88
N SER A 17 14.27 3.98 -11.95
CA SER A 17 13.81 2.64 -12.28
C SER A 17 12.39 2.63 -12.85
N GLN A 18 12.07 1.61 -13.63
CA GLN A 18 10.70 1.38 -14.10
C GLN A 18 9.72 1.11 -12.96
N ALA A 19 10.18 0.55 -11.84
CA ALA A 19 9.35 0.33 -10.67
C ALA A 19 9.04 1.65 -9.94
N ALA A 20 10.02 2.55 -9.83
CA ALA A 20 9.79 3.89 -9.30
C ALA A 20 8.87 4.72 -10.19
N LEU A 21 8.98 4.59 -11.52
CA LEU A 21 8.08 5.24 -12.45
C LEU A 21 6.63 4.75 -12.30
N ARG A 22 6.44 3.44 -12.16
CA ARG A 22 5.10 2.88 -11.85
C ARG A 22 4.57 3.40 -10.52
N ALA A 23 5.41 3.51 -9.50
CA ALA A 23 5.04 4.11 -8.23
C ALA A 23 4.67 5.59 -8.36
N ALA A 24 5.34 6.33 -9.24
CA ALA A 24 5.03 7.72 -9.53
C ALA A 24 3.64 7.87 -10.17
N TRP A 25 3.31 7.06 -11.17
CA TRP A 25 1.96 7.06 -11.75
C TRP A 25 0.87 6.67 -10.75
N TRP A 26 1.12 5.65 -9.94
CA TRP A 26 0.20 5.26 -8.88
C TRP A 26 0.00 6.42 -7.87
N ALA A 27 1.08 7.12 -7.51
CA ALA A 27 1.05 8.28 -6.62
C ALA A 27 0.32 9.50 -7.23
N VAL A 28 0.31 9.65 -8.56
CA VAL A 28 -0.53 10.65 -9.26
C VAL A 28 -2.01 10.39 -9.00
N ASP A 29 -2.47 9.15 -9.19
CA ASP A 29 -3.87 8.78 -8.95
C ASP A 29 -4.26 9.02 -7.48
N GLU A 30 -3.36 8.71 -6.54
CA GLU A 30 -3.55 8.96 -5.11
C GLU A 30 -3.62 10.46 -4.77
N ALA A 31 -2.74 11.25 -5.35
CA ALA A 31 -2.71 12.70 -5.12
C ALA A 31 -3.97 13.38 -5.67
N VAL A 32 -4.39 13.00 -6.88
CA VAL A 32 -5.62 13.51 -7.51
C VAL A 32 -6.86 13.10 -6.71
N SER A 33 -6.96 11.82 -6.33
CA SER A 33 -8.12 11.31 -5.59
C SER A 33 -8.26 11.92 -4.19
N ARG A 34 -7.17 12.35 -3.58
CA ARG A 34 -7.14 13.01 -2.27
C ARG A 34 -7.11 14.53 -2.32
N ASP A 35 -7.04 15.11 -3.51
CA ASP A 35 -6.87 16.55 -3.73
C ASP A 35 -5.68 17.13 -2.94
N VAL A 36 -4.51 16.50 -3.08
CA VAL A 36 -3.27 16.91 -2.40
C VAL A 36 -2.09 17.00 -3.37
N THR A 37 -1.05 17.73 -2.97
CA THR A 37 0.18 17.86 -3.75
C THR A 37 0.91 16.52 -3.85
N LEU A 38 1.42 16.20 -5.05
CA LEU A 38 2.36 15.12 -5.30
C LEU A 38 3.79 15.61 -5.10
N ARG A 39 4.56 14.97 -4.22
CA ARG A 39 5.98 15.30 -4.01
C ARG A 39 6.86 14.17 -4.50
N LEU A 40 7.68 14.46 -5.53
CA LEU A 40 8.70 13.55 -6.05
C LEU A 40 10.00 13.76 -5.26
N LEU A 41 10.55 12.69 -4.70
CA LEU A 41 11.77 12.73 -3.90
C LEU A 41 12.85 11.86 -4.52
N GLY A 42 13.94 12.50 -4.97
CA GLY A 42 15.20 11.87 -5.35
C GLY A 42 16.20 11.89 -4.19
N ALA A 43 17.01 10.85 -4.08
CA ALA A 43 18.07 10.79 -3.07
C ALA A 43 19.44 10.63 -3.73
N VAL A 44 20.41 11.46 -3.32
CA VAL A 44 21.81 11.34 -3.72
C VAL A 44 22.49 10.40 -2.75
N GLU A 45 22.65 9.15 -3.15
CA GLU A 45 23.29 8.12 -2.33
C GLU A 45 24.79 8.44 -2.15
N PRO A 46 25.41 7.97 -1.06
CA PRO A 46 26.84 8.13 -0.87
C PRO A 46 27.65 7.58 -2.06
N GLY A 47 28.46 8.45 -2.67
CA GLY A 47 29.25 8.14 -3.86
C GLY A 47 28.59 8.51 -5.18
N ASP A 48 27.34 8.99 -5.17
CA ASP A 48 26.69 9.53 -6.36
C ASP A 48 26.88 11.05 -6.48
N THR A 49 26.66 11.53 -7.71
CA THR A 49 26.56 12.95 -7.99
C THR A 49 25.09 13.41 -7.97
N PRO A 50 24.78 14.65 -7.60
CA PRO A 50 23.43 15.18 -7.54
C PRO A 50 22.63 15.00 -8.84
N ASP A 51 23.31 15.13 -9.98
CA ASP A 51 22.73 15.02 -11.32
C ASP A 51 22.06 13.65 -11.60
N VAL A 52 22.48 12.59 -10.91
CA VAL A 52 21.83 11.26 -11.03
C VAL A 52 20.42 11.32 -10.45
N ALA A 53 20.27 11.89 -9.26
CA ALA A 53 18.95 12.03 -8.62
C ALA A 53 18.08 13.07 -9.31
N GLU A 54 18.67 14.17 -9.80
CA GLU A 54 17.98 15.21 -10.56
C GLU A 54 17.39 14.63 -11.85
N ARG A 55 18.18 13.90 -12.66
CA ARG A 55 17.69 13.22 -13.86
C ARG A 55 16.60 12.19 -13.56
N ALA A 56 16.67 11.48 -12.45
CA ALA A 56 15.62 10.54 -12.05
C ALA A 56 14.29 11.27 -11.77
N VAL A 57 14.35 12.44 -11.13
CA VAL A 57 13.18 13.30 -10.87
C VAL A 57 12.65 13.87 -12.17
N GLU A 58 13.50 14.44 -13.02
CA GLU A 58 13.12 15.02 -14.34
C GLU A 58 12.46 13.96 -15.23
N TYR A 59 13.03 12.74 -15.28
CA TYR A 59 12.44 11.64 -16.02
C TYR A 59 11.03 11.30 -15.54
N ALA A 60 10.82 11.25 -14.21
CA ALA A 60 9.51 10.97 -13.63
C ALA A 60 8.50 12.08 -13.94
N ILE A 61 8.91 13.37 -13.88
CA ILE A 61 8.07 14.52 -14.23
C ILE A 61 7.63 14.41 -15.69
N ALA A 62 8.59 14.28 -16.62
CA ALA A 62 8.31 14.17 -18.04
C ALA A 62 7.32 13.05 -18.36
N ALA A 63 7.49 11.89 -17.69
CA ALA A 63 6.59 10.75 -17.87
C ALA A 63 5.17 11.01 -17.31
N ILE A 64 5.05 11.73 -16.19
CA ILE A 64 3.75 12.11 -15.61
C ILE A 64 3.06 13.12 -16.52
N GLU A 65 3.75 14.15 -17.00
CA GLU A 65 3.21 15.19 -17.88
C GLU A 65 2.76 14.61 -19.23
N ALA A 66 3.53 13.68 -19.79
CA ALA A 66 3.18 12.99 -21.04
C ALA A 66 1.92 12.12 -20.91
N ALA A 67 1.54 11.73 -19.71
CA ALA A 67 0.37 10.88 -19.46
C ALA A 67 -0.95 11.67 -19.31
N GLY A 68 -0.91 13.01 -19.21
CA GLY A 68 -2.10 13.87 -19.13
C GLY A 68 -2.05 14.85 -17.96
N ALA A 69 -3.19 15.33 -17.47
CA ALA A 69 -3.29 16.38 -16.48
C ALA A 69 -2.63 15.99 -15.12
N PRO A 70 -1.40 16.46 -14.83
CA PRO A 70 -0.73 16.16 -13.58
C PRO A 70 -1.40 16.93 -12.42
N PRO A 71 -1.34 16.39 -11.17
CA PRO A 71 -1.69 17.15 -9.98
C PRO A 71 -0.67 18.26 -9.75
N LYS A 72 -0.91 19.12 -8.75
CA LYS A 72 0.15 20.01 -8.27
C LYS A 72 1.35 19.19 -7.84
N MET A 73 2.51 19.45 -8.44
CA MET A 73 3.75 18.71 -8.16
C MET A 73 4.78 19.59 -7.45
N GLU A 74 5.52 18.97 -6.54
CA GLU A 74 6.72 19.51 -5.90
C GLU A 74 7.85 18.48 -6.05
N THR A 75 9.07 18.98 -6.21
CA THR A 75 10.27 18.15 -6.33
C THR A 75 11.22 18.41 -5.18
N ARG A 76 11.91 17.36 -4.75
CA ARG A 76 12.95 17.46 -3.75
C ARG A 76 14.07 16.46 -4.02
N VAL A 77 15.30 16.97 -4.12
CA VAL A 77 16.50 16.14 -4.11
C VAL A 77 17.19 16.31 -2.77
N THR A 78 17.57 15.20 -2.13
CA THR A 78 18.18 15.19 -0.79
C THR A 78 19.46 14.37 -0.78
N ALA A 79 20.49 14.84 -0.09
CA ALA A 79 21.70 14.06 0.12
C ALA A 79 21.49 12.98 1.17
N GLY A 80 22.10 11.83 0.96
CA GLY A 80 22.11 10.68 1.87
C GLY A 80 21.18 9.53 1.46
N PRO A 81 21.14 8.44 2.26
CA PRO A 81 20.44 7.22 1.91
C PRO A 81 18.95 7.43 1.64
N ALA A 82 18.46 6.87 0.53
CA ALA A 82 17.06 7.02 0.08
C ALA A 82 16.06 6.62 1.16
N ALA A 83 16.29 5.49 1.84
CA ALA A 83 15.41 5.04 2.92
C ALA A 83 15.25 6.09 4.04
N ARG A 84 16.36 6.68 4.49
CA ARG A 84 16.36 7.74 5.54
C ARG A 84 15.61 8.98 5.07
N SER A 85 15.84 9.41 3.83
CA SER A 85 15.21 10.59 3.23
C SER A 85 13.69 10.41 3.12
N LEU A 86 13.24 9.25 2.68
CA LEU A 86 11.83 8.89 2.55
C LEU A 86 11.13 8.74 3.91
N ILE A 87 11.77 8.09 4.89
CA ILE A 87 11.24 7.98 6.27
C ILE A 87 11.06 9.38 6.87
N ARG A 88 12.02 10.29 6.70
CA ARG A 88 11.88 11.67 7.16
C ARG A 88 10.73 12.39 6.47
N ALA A 89 10.60 12.25 5.15
CA ALA A 89 9.53 12.87 4.38
C ALA A 89 8.14 12.34 4.77
N SER A 90 8.06 11.08 5.22
CA SER A 90 6.79 10.45 5.61
C SER A 90 6.13 11.08 6.84
N ALA A 91 6.87 11.82 7.66
CA ALA A 91 6.33 12.49 8.85
C ALA A 91 5.25 13.53 8.51
N SER A 92 5.34 14.20 7.35
CA SER A 92 4.35 15.18 6.87
C SER A 92 3.52 14.68 5.69
N ALA A 93 3.66 13.41 5.29
CA ALA A 93 2.95 12.85 4.17
C ALA A 93 1.60 12.22 4.56
N ALA A 94 0.63 12.25 3.66
CA ALA A 94 -0.58 11.45 3.75
C ALA A 94 -0.30 9.99 3.39
N LEU A 95 0.57 9.78 2.40
CA LEU A 95 0.95 8.48 1.86
C LEU A 95 2.38 8.56 1.29
N LEU A 96 3.15 7.50 1.46
CA LEU A 96 4.46 7.31 0.83
C LEU A 96 4.38 6.17 -0.19
N CYS A 97 4.79 6.44 -1.43
CA CYS A 97 4.79 5.47 -2.52
C CYS A 97 6.22 5.11 -2.93
N VAL A 98 6.48 3.82 -3.10
CA VAL A 98 7.77 3.31 -3.58
C VAL A 98 7.56 2.14 -4.53
N GLY A 99 8.46 1.97 -5.49
CA GLY A 99 8.53 0.75 -6.29
C GLY A 99 8.96 -0.45 -5.45
N ALA A 100 8.45 -1.63 -5.78
CA ALA A 100 8.84 -2.85 -5.06
C ALA A 100 10.32 -3.19 -5.22
N VAL A 101 10.96 -2.76 -6.31
CA VAL A 101 12.38 -3.01 -6.63
C VAL A 101 12.98 -1.74 -7.20
N GLY A 102 14.17 -1.32 -6.73
CA GLY A 102 14.92 -0.19 -7.28
C GLY A 102 16.06 -0.63 -8.19
N LEU A 103 16.86 0.35 -8.65
CA LEU A 103 18.02 0.12 -9.52
C LEU A 103 19.17 -0.60 -8.81
N ARG A 104 19.32 -0.38 -7.50
CA ARG A 104 20.46 -0.88 -6.72
C ARG A 104 20.07 -2.07 -5.86
N HIS A 105 21.04 -2.95 -5.62
CA HIS A 105 20.90 -4.11 -4.73
C HIS A 105 19.74 -5.04 -5.09
N PHE A 106 19.51 -5.21 -6.40
CA PHE A 106 18.53 -6.17 -6.89
C PHE A 106 18.89 -7.58 -6.44
N ARG A 107 18.05 -8.16 -5.58
CA ARG A 107 18.08 -9.59 -5.27
C ARG A 107 16.81 -10.20 -5.86
N PRO A 108 16.92 -11.16 -6.78
CA PRO A 108 15.76 -11.79 -7.38
C PRO A 108 14.76 -12.28 -6.32
N GLY A 109 13.49 -12.01 -6.52
CA GLY A 109 12.42 -12.46 -5.64
C GLY A 109 12.22 -11.63 -4.38
N ARG A 110 13.04 -10.64 -4.04
CA ARG A 110 12.88 -9.83 -2.82
C ARG A 110 12.42 -8.43 -3.11
N VAL A 111 11.70 -7.84 -2.17
CA VAL A 111 11.46 -6.39 -2.13
C VAL A 111 12.79 -5.67 -1.93
N GLY A 112 12.96 -4.53 -2.58
CA GLY A 112 14.16 -3.69 -2.45
C GLY A 112 14.39 -3.21 -1.01
N SER A 113 15.66 -2.99 -0.65
CA SER A 113 16.05 -2.57 0.71
C SER A 113 15.37 -1.27 1.15
N THR A 114 15.23 -0.30 0.26
CA THR A 114 14.52 0.97 0.52
C THR A 114 13.04 0.71 0.82
N ALA A 115 12.34 -0.07 -0.02
CA ALA A 115 10.94 -0.38 0.18
C ALA A 115 10.69 -1.17 1.47
N ALA A 116 11.55 -2.12 1.80
CA ALA A 116 11.48 -2.86 3.07
C ALA A 116 11.69 -1.95 4.29
N ALA A 117 12.67 -1.05 4.23
CA ALA A 117 12.97 -0.12 5.31
C ALA A 117 11.82 0.88 5.56
N VAL A 118 11.27 1.49 4.49
CA VAL A 118 10.15 2.43 4.65
C VAL A 118 8.88 1.74 5.10
N ALA A 119 8.62 0.51 4.65
CA ALA A 119 7.46 -0.27 5.09
C ALA A 119 7.39 -0.45 6.61
N THR A 120 8.54 -0.59 7.26
CA THR A 120 8.63 -0.82 8.72
C THR A 120 8.79 0.45 9.55
N SER A 121 9.28 1.54 8.97
CA SER A 121 9.80 2.70 9.71
C SER A 121 9.17 4.03 9.32
N ALA A 122 8.31 4.09 8.30
CA ALA A 122 7.63 5.32 7.91
C ALA A 122 6.59 5.75 8.94
N HIS A 123 6.30 7.06 8.99
CA HIS A 123 5.33 7.68 9.88
C HIS A 123 3.92 7.82 9.26
N CYS A 124 3.75 7.42 8.02
CA CYS A 124 2.48 7.38 7.30
C CYS A 124 2.30 6.01 6.62
N PRO A 125 1.12 5.70 6.07
CA PRO A 125 0.95 4.51 5.24
C PRO A 125 1.94 4.48 4.07
N VAL A 126 2.40 3.27 3.71
CA VAL A 126 3.37 3.04 2.63
C VAL A 126 2.78 2.13 1.58
N ALA A 127 2.69 2.61 0.33
CA ALA A 127 2.35 1.79 -0.82
C ALA A 127 3.63 1.25 -1.48
N ILE A 128 3.78 -0.07 -1.52
CA ILE A 128 4.80 -0.77 -2.31
C ILE A 128 4.14 -1.18 -3.61
N VAL A 129 4.42 -0.44 -4.67
CA VAL A 129 3.72 -0.56 -5.94
C VAL A 129 4.33 -1.66 -6.80
N ARG A 130 3.46 -2.53 -7.34
CA ARG A 130 3.75 -3.63 -8.25
C ARG A 130 2.84 -3.55 -9.47
N GLY A 131 3.04 -4.41 -10.42
CA GLY A 131 2.23 -4.52 -11.65
C GLY A 131 3.02 -4.27 -12.90
N ARG A 132 2.47 -4.72 -14.04
CA ARG A 132 3.12 -4.64 -15.36
C ARG A 132 2.74 -3.37 -16.12
N ASP A 133 1.54 -2.83 -15.89
CA ASP A 133 0.97 -1.71 -16.66
C ASP A 133 0.19 -0.76 -15.75
N HIS A 134 0.89 0.13 -15.03
CA HIS A 134 0.24 1.32 -14.49
C HIS A 134 0.37 2.42 -15.55
N ARG A 135 -0.65 2.54 -16.41
CA ARG A 135 -0.94 3.77 -17.13
C ARG A 135 -1.89 4.59 -16.27
N PRO A 136 -1.68 5.93 -16.16
CA PRO A 136 -2.59 6.81 -15.43
C PRO A 136 -4.03 6.60 -15.90
N ARG A 137 -4.95 6.56 -14.94
CA ARG A 137 -6.41 6.60 -15.17
C ARG A 137 -7.01 5.51 -16.08
N ARG A 138 -6.56 4.29 -16.00
CA ARG A 138 -7.49 3.21 -16.32
C ARG A 138 -8.20 2.88 -15.00
N PRO A 139 -9.54 3.10 -14.89
CA PRO A 139 -10.26 2.56 -13.74
C PRO A 139 -9.93 1.07 -13.72
N ALA A 140 -9.44 0.58 -12.60
CA ALA A 140 -9.43 -0.85 -12.38
C ALA A 140 -10.85 -1.29 -12.71
N GLY A 141 -11.00 -2.19 -13.71
CA GLY A 141 -12.33 -2.59 -14.12
C GLY A 141 -13.14 -3.06 -12.90
N PRO A 142 -14.47 -3.14 -12.97
CA PRO A 142 -15.36 -3.42 -11.84
C PRO A 142 -15.06 -4.73 -11.08
N ALA A 143 -14.04 -5.45 -11.49
CA ALA A 143 -13.62 -6.73 -10.93
C ALA A 143 -12.38 -6.67 -10.01
N ALA A 144 -11.65 -5.56 -9.94
CA ALA A 144 -10.42 -5.51 -9.12
C ALA A 144 -10.75 -5.15 -7.66
N ALA A 145 -10.50 -6.08 -6.74
CA ALA A 145 -10.80 -5.92 -5.32
C ALA A 145 -9.58 -5.41 -4.53
N ILE A 146 -9.85 -4.90 -3.34
CA ILE A 146 -8.87 -4.69 -2.28
C ILE A 146 -9.05 -5.80 -1.25
N ALA A 147 -7.97 -6.36 -0.74
CA ALA A 147 -8.03 -7.41 0.28
C ALA A 147 -7.35 -6.94 1.57
N VAL A 148 -8.01 -7.17 2.71
CA VAL A 148 -7.47 -6.89 4.05
C VAL A 148 -7.68 -8.10 4.94
N GLU A 149 -6.64 -8.53 5.68
CA GLU A 149 -6.77 -9.60 6.67
C GLU A 149 -6.95 -9.00 8.06
N LEU A 150 -8.09 -9.31 8.70
CA LEU A 150 -8.46 -8.81 10.02
C LEU A 150 -8.26 -9.84 11.15
N GLY A 151 -7.79 -11.03 10.83
CA GLY A 151 -7.50 -12.08 11.80
C GLY A 151 -6.12 -11.91 12.46
N GLY A 152 -6.04 -12.27 13.77
CA GLY A 152 -4.78 -12.23 14.52
C GLY A 152 -4.45 -10.89 15.18
N PHE A 153 -5.31 -9.89 15.09
CA PHE A 153 -5.22 -8.69 15.92
C PHE A 153 -5.85 -8.99 17.28
N THR A 154 -5.03 -9.15 18.29
CA THR A 154 -5.47 -9.15 19.69
C THR A 154 -5.91 -7.77 20.14
N ASP A 155 -5.45 -6.72 19.45
CA ASP A 155 -5.81 -5.32 19.68
C ASP A 155 -6.84 -4.85 18.65
N SER A 156 -8.02 -4.49 19.15
CA SER A 156 -9.11 -3.96 18.33
C SER A 156 -8.74 -2.66 17.61
N GLU A 157 -7.89 -1.82 18.22
CA GLU A 157 -7.54 -0.50 17.69
C GLU A 157 -6.68 -0.58 16.41
N ASP A 158 -5.65 -1.44 16.39
CA ASP A 158 -4.82 -1.60 15.19
C ASP A 158 -5.64 -2.21 14.02
N ALA A 159 -6.53 -3.16 14.31
CA ALA A 159 -7.43 -3.72 13.30
C ALA A 159 -8.34 -2.65 12.70
N GLU A 160 -8.85 -1.73 13.52
CA GLU A 160 -9.71 -0.65 13.09
C GLU A 160 -8.99 0.37 12.22
N ILE A 161 -7.73 0.72 12.53
CA ILE A 161 -6.90 1.62 11.73
C ILE A 161 -6.62 0.99 10.35
N VAL A 162 -6.29 -0.29 10.32
CA VAL A 162 -6.02 -1.01 9.07
C VAL A 162 -7.28 -1.14 8.23
N LEU A 163 -8.42 -1.47 8.86
CA LEU A 163 -9.72 -1.54 8.18
C LEU A 163 -10.14 -0.17 7.64
N ALA A 164 -10.00 0.89 8.41
CA ALA A 164 -10.30 2.25 7.96
C ALA A 164 -9.49 2.65 6.73
N ALA A 165 -8.18 2.35 6.72
CA ALA A 165 -7.32 2.59 5.57
C ALA A 165 -7.76 1.77 4.35
N ALA A 166 -8.10 0.49 4.53
CA ALA A 166 -8.57 -0.37 3.44
C ALA A 166 -9.91 0.13 2.84
N ILE A 167 -10.81 0.63 3.68
CA ILE A 167 -12.09 1.24 3.27
C ILE A 167 -11.85 2.54 2.49
N GLU A 168 -10.94 3.40 2.96
CA GLU A 168 -10.56 4.61 2.24
C GLU A 168 -10.05 4.29 0.83
N GLU A 169 -9.14 3.33 0.72
CA GLU A 169 -8.61 2.89 -0.56
C GLU A 169 -9.69 2.28 -1.49
N ALA A 170 -10.62 1.50 -0.92
CA ALA A 170 -11.72 0.92 -1.68
C ALA A 170 -12.65 1.99 -2.25
N ARG A 171 -12.96 3.02 -1.46
CA ARG A 171 -13.79 4.15 -1.88
C ARG A 171 -13.11 5.00 -2.96
N LEU A 172 -11.83 5.30 -2.79
CA LEU A 172 -11.05 6.10 -3.75
C LEU A 172 -10.94 5.41 -5.13
N ARG A 173 -11.03 4.08 -5.16
CA ARG A 173 -10.90 3.26 -6.38
C ARG A 173 -12.23 2.72 -6.90
N ASP A 174 -13.33 2.99 -6.23
CA ASP A 174 -14.62 2.35 -6.51
C ASP A 174 -14.49 0.80 -6.60
N ALA A 175 -13.74 0.22 -5.67
CA ALA A 175 -13.42 -1.20 -5.64
C ALA A 175 -14.17 -1.94 -4.53
N ALA A 176 -14.41 -3.23 -4.71
CA ALA A 176 -14.88 -4.10 -3.64
C ALA A 176 -13.78 -4.29 -2.59
N LEU A 177 -14.17 -4.34 -1.30
CA LEU A 177 -13.28 -4.68 -0.20
C LEU A 177 -13.57 -6.08 0.32
N HIS A 178 -12.62 -6.98 0.14
CA HIS A 178 -12.66 -8.33 0.71
C HIS A 178 -12.00 -8.31 2.10
N ALA A 179 -12.82 -8.41 3.13
CA ALA A 179 -12.35 -8.48 4.51
C ALA A 179 -12.15 -9.95 4.89
N LEU A 180 -10.88 -10.34 5.06
CA LEU A 180 -10.51 -11.72 5.28
C LEU A 180 -10.38 -12.04 6.77
N VAL A 181 -10.96 -13.15 7.19
CA VAL A 181 -10.71 -13.75 8.49
C VAL A 181 -10.18 -15.17 8.31
N ARG A 182 -9.10 -15.48 9.02
CA ARG A 182 -8.51 -16.81 8.94
C ARG A 182 -9.29 -17.78 9.83
N ARG A 183 -9.59 -18.97 9.28
CA ARG A 183 -10.10 -20.08 10.07
C ARG A 183 -9.08 -20.47 11.15
N THR A 184 -9.50 -20.52 12.40
CA THR A 184 -8.67 -21.04 13.49
C THR A 184 -8.75 -22.56 13.49
N THR A 185 -7.61 -23.24 13.35
CA THR A 185 -7.47 -24.72 13.36
C THR A 185 -7.55 -25.28 14.78
N GLY A 186 -8.27 -24.66 15.71
CA GLY A 186 -8.33 -25.04 17.12
C GLY A 186 -9.56 -25.83 17.57
N ASP A 187 -10.60 -25.89 16.76
CA ASP A 187 -11.84 -26.60 17.12
C ASP A 187 -11.96 -27.96 16.40
N ALA A 188 -11.07 -28.89 16.75
CA ALA A 188 -11.11 -30.28 16.26
C ALA A 188 -12.39 -31.05 16.66
N GLY A 189 -13.34 -30.41 17.34
CA GLY A 189 -14.58 -31.03 17.82
C GLY A 189 -15.88 -30.39 17.34
N THR A 190 -15.84 -29.23 16.71
CA THR A 190 -17.04 -28.62 16.12
C THR A 190 -17.08 -28.84 14.62
N ALA A 191 -18.28 -29.13 14.09
CA ALA A 191 -18.49 -29.32 12.64
C ALA A 191 -17.85 -28.14 11.88
N GLU A 192 -17.03 -28.43 10.87
CA GLU A 192 -16.21 -27.43 10.10
C GLU A 192 -16.99 -26.15 9.70
N GLY A 193 -18.29 -26.24 9.55
CA GLY A 193 -19.15 -25.10 9.19
C GLY A 193 -19.58 -24.18 10.36
N GLU A 194 -19.40 -24.58 11.62
CA GLU A 194 -19.85 -23.76 12.76
C GLU A 194 -18.81 -22.72 13.17
N GLY A 195 -17.53 -23.08 13.14
CA GLY A 195 -16.43 -22.14 13.35
C GLY A 195 -16.40 -21.02 12.29
N ASP A 196 -16.62 -21.38 11.02
CA ASP A 196 -16.70 -20.42 9.92
C ASP A 196 -17.89 -19.46 10.06
N ARG A 197 -19.06 -19.97 10.47
CA ARG A 197 -20.25 -19.13 10.72
C ARG A 197 -20.03 -18.12 11.84
N ARG A 198 -19.36 -18.54 12.93
CA ARG A 198 -19.02 -17.62 14.03
C ARG A 198 -18.03 -16.55 13.58
N ALA A 199 -16.97 -16.94 12.85
CA ALA A 199 -15.99 -16.01 12.33
C ALA A 199 -16.60 -14.99 11.38
N LEU A 200 -17.51 -15.41 10.49
CA LEU A 200 -18.25 -14.52 9.61
C LEU A 200 -19.17 -13.58 10.41
N ALA A 201 -19.92 -14.09 11.39
CA ALA A 201 -20.81 -13.27 12.21
C ALA A 201 -20.03 -12.20 13.02
N ASP A 202 -18.82 -12.53 13.50
CA ASP A 202 -17.97 -11.58 14.19
C ASP A 202 -17.44 -10.51 13.22
N LEU A 203 -17.06 -10.91 12.01
CA LEU A 203 -16.62 -10.00 10.97
C LEU A 203 -17.75 -9.08 10.52
N ASP A 204 -18.94 -9.62 10.28
CA ASP A 204 -20.13 -8.84 9.93
C ASP A 204 -20.45 -7.76 10.99
N ARG A 205 -20.36 -8.11 12.28
CA ARG A 205 -20.56 -7.13 13.36
C ARG A 205 -19.54 -5.99 13.31
N ARG A 206 -18.27 -6.29 13.00
CA ARG A 206 -17.22 -5.27 12.85
C ARG A 206 -17.48 -4.38 11.63
N LEU A 207 -17.93 -4.97 10.54
CA LEU A 207 -18.20 -4.26 9.29
C LEU A 207 -19.49 -3.45 9.34
N ALA A 208 -20.48 -3.82 10.17
CA ALA A 208 -21.83 -3.23 10.20
C ALA A 208 -21.86 -1.70 10.33
N ARG A 209 -20.95 -1.10 11.12
CA ARG A 209 -20.86 0.35 11.23
C ARG A 209 -20.39 1.02 9.95
N TRP A 210 -19.48 0.36 9.22
CA TRP A 210 -18.93 0.84 7.97
C TRP A 210 -19.92 0.71 6.82
N THR A 211 -20.66 -0.40 6.76
CA THR A 211 -21.75 -0.60 5.80
C THR A 211 -22.84 0.47 5.97
N ARG A 212 -23.19 0.82 7.22
CA ARG A 212 -24.14 1.92 7.47
C ARG A 212 -23.60 3.28 7.06
N ARG A 213 -22.30 3.52 7.25
CA ARG A 213 -21.65 4.80 6.90
C ARG A 213 -21.42 4.96 5.40
N TYR A 214 -21.20 3.86 4.70
CA TYR A 214 -20.86 3.81 3.28
C TYR A 214 -21.71 2.71 2.59
N PRO A 215 -23.00 2.95 2.35
CA PRO A 215 -23.92 1.93 1.83
C PRO A 215 -23.58 1.48 0.40
N ASP A 216 -22.92 2.34 -0.39
CA ASP A 216 -22.52 2.05 -1.76
C ASP A 216 -21.23 1.24 -1.84
N LEU A 217 -20.48 1.10 -0.74
CA LEU A 217 -19.25 0.34 -0.70
C LEU A 217 -19.53 -1.16 -0.61
N ARG A 218 -19.00 -1.92 -1.56
CA ARG A 218 -19.11 -3.38 -1.57
C ARG A 218 -18.12 -3.98 -0.57
N LEU A 219 -18.62 -4.32 0.62
CA LEU A 219 -17.86 -4.99 1.68
C LEU A 219 -18.21 -6.47 1.68
N GLU A 220 -17.22 -7.32 1.43
CA GLU A 220 -17.39 -8.77 1.32
C GLU A 220 -16.58 -9.47 2.43
N PRO A 221 -17.25 -10.03 3.47
CA PRO A 221 -16.60 -10.84 4.47
C PRO A 221 -16.22 -12.21 3.88
N VAL A 222 -14.98 -12.64 4.05
CA VAL A 222 -14.47 -13.89 3.48
C VAL A 222 -13.71 -14.69 4.53
N VAL A 223 -14.09 -15.95 4.73
CA VAL A 223 -13.29 -16.90 5.53
C VAL A 223 -12.26 -17.60 4.65
N VAL A 224 -11.01 -17.54 5.06
CA VAL A 224 -9.89 -18.15 4.33
C VAL A 224 -9.21 -19.24 5.16
N ARG A 225 -8.80 -20.35 4.51
CA ARG A 225 -8.00 -21.39 5.16
C ARG A 225 -6.54 -20.98 5.33
N GLY A 226 -6.00 -20.32 4.32
CA GLY A 226 -4.67 -19.73 4.33
C GLY A 226 -4.70 -18.26 4.78
N GLY A 227 -3.65 -17.52 4.47
CA GLY A 227 -3.58 -16.09 4.76
C GLY A 227 -3.87 -15.23 3.55
N LEU A 228 -3.73 -13.92 3.74
CA LEU A 228 -3.86 -12.90 2.70
C LEU A 228 -3.05 -13.24 1.43
N LEU A 229 -1.83 -13.75 1.59
CA LEU A 229 -0.95 -14.09 0.47
C LEU A 229 -1.51 -15.22 -0.41
N GLU A 230 -2.08 -16.26 0.20
CA GLU A 230 -2.69 -17.38 -0.54
C GLU A 230 -3.98 -16.94 -1.20
N TYR A 231 -4.74 -16.09 -0.52
CA TYR A 231 -5.94 -15.49 -1.09
C TYR A 231 -5.62 -14.70 -2.36
N VAL A 232 -4.64 -13.80 -2.30
CA VAL A 232 -4.21 -12.98 -3.46
C VAL A 232 -3.67 -13.87 -4.59
N ALA A 233 -2.91 -14.93 -4.28
CA ALA A 233 -2.38 -15.82 -5.28
C ALA A 233 -3.46 -16.66 -6.00
N GLY A 234 -4.56 -16.98 -5.31
CA GLY A 234 -5.64 -17.81 -5.82
C GLY A 234 -6.83 -17.05 -6.43
N HIS A 235 -6.99 -15.79 -6.11
CA HIS A 235 -8.15 -14.98 -6.48
C HIS A 235 -7.74 -13.78 -7.34
N ARG A 236 -8.27 -13.73 -8.53
CA ARG A 236 -8.06 -12.60 -9.44
C ARG A 236 -9.39 -11.85 -9.66
N PRO A 237 -9.29 -10.53 -9.78
CA PRO A 237 -8.15 -9.63 -9.59
C PRO A 237 -8.17 -8.95 -8.21
N VAL A 238 -7.13 -9.15 -7.39
CA VAL A 238 -6.86 -8.31 -6.21
C VAL A 238 -5.77 -7.32 -6.58
N GLN A 239 -6.08 -6.03 -6.60
CA GLN A 239 -5.14 -4.98 -6.99
C GLN A 239 -4.28 -4.47 -5.83
N LEU A 240 -4.82 -4.53 -4.61
CA LEU A 240 -4.18 -4.00 -3.42
C LEU A 240 -4.43 -4.91 -2.22
N ALA A 241 -3.36 -5.34 -1.57
CA ALA A 241 -3.37 -6.03 -0.28
C ALA A 241 -3.04 -5.02 0.83
N VAL A 242 -3.82 -5.01 1.92
CA VAL A 242 -3.63 -4.07 3.03
C VAL A 242 -3.22 -4.83 4.29
N VAL A 243 -2.16 -4.34 4.95
CA VAL A 243 -1.60 -4.96 6.17
C VAL A 243 -1.14 -3.89 7.17
N GLY A 244 -1.29 -4.17 8.46
CA GLY A 244 -0.74 -3.30 9.50
C GLY A 244 0.76 -3.55 9.71
N ALA A 245 1.55 -2.49 9.86
CA ALA A 245 3.00 -2.57 10.10
C ALA A 245 3.36 -3.29 11.42
N ARG A 246 2.46 -3.25 12.41
CA ARG A 246 2.64 -3.95 13.69
C ARG A 246 2.56 -5.47 13.57
N ASN A 247 1.87 -5.97 12.56
CA ASN A 247 1.89 -7.41 12.25
C ASN A 247 3.19 -7.77 11.53
N ARG A 248 4.29 -7.75 12.30
CA ARG A 248 5.65 -7.97 11.77
C ARG A 248 5.81 -9.31 11.06
N GLN A 249 5.17 -10.36 11.56
CA GLN A 249 5.24 -11.68 10.95
C GLN A 249 4.57 -11.66 9.57
N ARG A 250 3.37 -11.09 9.46
CA ARG A 250 2.65 -10.97 8.19
C ARG A 250 3.40 -10.06 7.21
N LEU A 251 3.90 -8.92 7.69
CA LEU A 251 4.68 -8.02 6.86
C LEU A 251 5.95 -8.71 6.33
N ALA A 252 6.69 -9.44 7.17
CA ALA A 252 7.87 -10.20 6.77
C ALA A 252 7.55 -11.29 5.72
N GLU A 253 6.41 -11.96 5.86
CA GLU A 253 5.91 -12.92 4.87
C GLU A 253 5.65 -12.25 3.51
N LEU A 254 4.94 -11.12 3.49
CA LEU A 254 4.54 -10.40 2.26
C LEU A 254 5.71 -9.72 1.55
N VAL A 255 6.71 -9.20 2.28
CA VAL A 255 7.90 -8.57 1.70
C VAL A 255 9.05 -9.55 1.48
N GLY A 256 8.96 -10.75 2.02
CA GLY A 256 9.91 -11.84 1.82
C GLY A 256 9.90 -12.40 0.40
N PRO A 257 10.84 -13.30 0.05
CA PRO A 257 10.99 -13.78 -1.33
C PRO A 257 9.73 -14.41 -1.92
N VAL A 258 9.09 -15.30 -1.16
CA VAL A 258 7.89 -16.02 -1.62
C VAL A 258 6.70 -15.07 -1.74
N GLY A 259 6.50 -14.19 -0.73
CA GLY A 259 5.42 -13.22 -0.74
C GLY A 259 5.56 -12.20 -1.86
N ASN A 260 6.77 -11.66 -2.05
CA ASN A 260 7.03 -10.72 -3.13
C ASN A 260 6.81 -11.34 -4.51
N ALA A 261 7.24 -12.59 -4.73
CA ALA A 261 7.02 -13.29 -6.01
C ALA A 261 5.51 -13.47 -6.27
N LYS A 262 4.76 -14.00 -5.33
CA LYS A 262 3.30 -14.19 -5.45
C LYS A 262 2.55 -12.89 -5.70
N LEU A 263 2.88 -11.81 -4.97
CA LEU A 263 2.27 -10.49 -5.17
C LEU A 263 2.65 -9.89 -6.53
N GLN A 264 3.88 -10.10 -6.99
CA GLN A 264 4.34 -9.66 -8.31
C GLN A 264 3.61 -10.40 -9.44
N ASP A 265 3.48 -11.72 -9.34
CA ASP A 265 2.77 -12.55 -10.32
C ASP A 265 1.27 -12.19 -10.39
N ALA A 266 0.66 -11.90 -9.26
CA ALA A 266 -0.71 -11.42 -9.16
C ALA A 266 -0.88 -9.96 -9.63
N GLY A 267 0.21 -9.20 -9.82
CA GLY A 267 0.16 -7.76 -10.08
C GLY A 267 -0.41 -6.95 -8.90
N CYS A 268 -0.37 -7.50 -7.68
CA CYS A 268 -0.96 -6.93 -6.49
C CYS A 268 0.02 -6.02 -5.75
N SER A 269 -0.34 -4.76 -5.57
CA SER A 269 0.40 -3.82 -4.72
C SER A 269 0.14 -4.08 -3.23
N LEU A 270 1.01 -3.58 -2.36
CA LEU A 270 0.89 -3.74 -0.92
C LEU A 270 0.81 -2.38 -0.24
N LEU A 271 -0.24 -2.14 0.53
CA LEU A 271 -0.35 -1.00 1.44
C LEU A 271 -0.01 -1.44 2.86
N VAL A 272 1.05 -0.89 3.40
CA VAL A 272 1.47 -1.09 4.79
C VAL A 272 0.99 0.10 5.62
N VAL A 273 0.08 -0.16 6.55
CA VAL A 273 -0.54 0.87 7.38
C VAL A 273 0.29 1.05 8.65
N ASN A 274 0.99 2.17 8.73
CA ASN A 274 1.74 2.60 9.90
C ASN A 274 0.85 3.51 10.78
N ARG A 275 0.94 3.37 12.11
CA ARG A 275 0.34 4.35 13.02
C ARG A 275 1.04 5.70 12.82
N ARG A 276 0.25 6.75 12.69
CA ARG A 276 0.76 8.11 12.87
C ARG A 276 1.10 8.26 14.34
N HIS A 277 2.35 8.53 14.68
CA HIS A 277 2.66 9.13 15.95
C HIS A 277 2.11 10.56 15.87
N LEU A 278 0.99 10.77 16.56
CA LEU A 278 0.44 12.09 16.85
C LEU A 278 1.36 12.79 17.83
#